data_ff885146da9a89822622a498c19b123a
#
_entry.id   ff885146da9a89822622a498c19b123a
#
_cell.length_a   1.000
_cell.length_b   1.000
_cell.length_c   1.000
_cell.angle_alpha   90.00
_cell.angle_beta   90.00
_cell.angle_gamma   90.00
#
_symmetry.space_group_name_H-M   'P 1'
#
loop_
_entity.id
_entity.type
_entity.pdbx_description
1 polymer ?
#
loop_
_entity_poly.entity_id
_entity_poly.type
_entity_poly.pdbx_seq_one_letter_code
_entity_poly.pdbx_strand_id
1 'polypeptide(L)'
;MSYAPPLLRLAASPHDTHLLATFSQDSNIIRILDVRQPGQALLELRGHAAAINCIEWSPSRRGTLASGADDSLVLIWDLLSQSTAISPSVPAVNGAPAPDNTRGPTASWQCDYEVGNLSWAPHSSLNNDGGDWIGVSGGRGVWGVEL
;
A
#
# COMPACT_ATOMS: atom_id res chain seq x y z
N MET A 1 14.38 -13.17 -22.19
CA MET A 1 14.42 -11.82 -21.60
C MET A 1 13.05 -11.47 -21.07
N SER A 2 12.94 -11.40 -19.74
CA SER A 2 11.71 -10.93 -19.15
C SER A 2 11.63 -9.42 -19.28
N TYR A 3 10.64 -8.95 -19.99
CA TYR A 3 10.38 -7.53 -20.11
C TYR A 3 9.66 -7.05 -18.85
N ALA A 4 10.39 -6.40 -17.95
CA ALA A 4 9.80 -5.80 -16.78
C ALA A 4 9.22 -4.43 -17.15
N PRO A 5 7.95 -4.15 -16.82
CA PRO A 5 7.41 -2.82 -17.06
C PRO A 5 8.16 -1.76 -16.24
N PRO A 6 8.26 -0.53 -16.73
CA PRO A 6 8.99 0.51 -16.00
C PRO A 6 8.32 0.81 -14.65
N LEU A 7 9.14 1.04 -13.64
CA LEU A 7 8.67 1.48 -12.34
C LEU A 7 8.23 2.94 -12.44
N LEU A 8 7.10 3.27 -11.86
CA LEU A 8 6.53 4.60 -11.92
C LEU A 8 6.87 5.43 -10.67
N ARG A 9 6.85 4.81 -9.52
CA ARG A 9 7.09 5.48 -8.25
C ARG A 9 7.89 4.61 -7.30
N LEU A 10 8.62 5.30 -6.43
CA LEU A 10 9.39 4.68 -5.38
C LEU A 10 9.18 5.47 -4.10
N ALA A 11 8.87 4.80 -3.01
CA ALA A 11 8.66 5.43 -1.71
C ALA A 11 9.46 4.68 -0.65
N ALA A 12 10.36 5.40 0.01
CA ALA A 12 11.16 4.84 1.10
C ALA A 12 10.40 4.90 2.42
N SER A 13 10.47 3.82 3.20
CA SER A 13 9.85 3.79 4.53
C SER A 13 10.54 4.79 5.45
N PRO A 14 9.77 5.64 6.17
CA PRO A 14 10.37 6.57 7.12
C PRO A 14 10.90 5.90 8.39
N HIS A 15 10.45 4.69 8.68
CA HIS A 15 10.82 3.97 9.90
C HIS A 15 11.81 2.84 9.66
N ASP A 16 11.74 2.22 8.49
CA ASP A 16 12.57 1.06 8.14
C ASP A 16 13.46 1.41 6.95
N THR A 17 14.70 1.76 7.23
CA THR A 17 15.64 2.30 6.22
C THR A 17 15.95 1.34 5.07
N HIS A 18 15.60 0.08 5.23
CA HIS A 18 15.86 -0.95 4.22
C HIS A 18 14.63 -1.29 3.37
N LEU A 19 13.47 -0.71 3.67
CA LEU A 19 12.24 -1.02 2.94
C LEU A 19 11.86 0.07 1.95
N LEU A 20 11.52 -0.36 0.75
CA LEU A 20 11.01 0.49 -0.32
C LEU A 20 9.69 -0.07 -0.82
N ALA A 21 8.76 0.83 -1.14
CA ALA A 21 7.54 0.47 -1.86
C ALA A 21 7.61 1.00 -3.28
N THR A 22 7.15 0.23 -4.24
CA THR A 22 7.16 0.63 -5.63
C THR A 22 6.01 -0.01 -6.39
N PHE A 23 5.61 0.62 -7.48
CA PHE A 23 4.69 0.04 -8.44
C PHE A 23 5.08 0.44 -9.85
N SER A 24 4.69 -0.39 -10.81
CA SER A 24 4.95 -0.14 -12.22
C SER A 24 3.79 0.61 -12.85
N GLN A 25 4.06 1.25 -13.98
CA GLN A 25 3.03 1.91 -14.76
C GLN A 25 1.93 0.92 -15.15
N ASP A 26 0.69 1.35 -15.02
CA ASP A 26 -0.51 0.55 -15.34
C ASP A 26 -0.64 -0.74 -14.51
N SER A 27 0.08 -0.84 -13.41
CA SER A 27 0.02 -1.99 -12.52
C SER A 27 -0.95 -1.75 -11.36
N ASN A 28 -1.60 -2.80 -10.93
CA ASN A 28 -2.46 -2.80 -9.74
C ASN A 28 -1.80 -3.47 -8.52
N ILE A 29 -0.52 -3.73 -8.60
CA ILE A 29 0.25 -4.41 -7.54
C ILE A 29 1.33 -3.49 -7.03
N ILE A 30 1.44 -3.41 -5.69
CA ILE A 30 2.55 -2.72 -5.02
C ILE A 30 3.55 -3.79 -4.59
N ARG A 31 4.83 -3.54 -4.86
CA ARG A 31 5.91 -4.42 -4.40
C ARG A 31 6.69 -3.75 -3.29
N ILE A 32 6.93 -4.49 -2.23
CA ILE A 32 7.78 -4.08 -1.13
C ILE A 32 9.13 -4.75 -1.32
N LEU A 33 10.16 -3.94 -1.38
CA LEU A 33 11.53 -4.39 -1.63
C LEU A 33 12.39 -4.15 -0.40
N ASP A 34 13.31 -5.08 -0.16
CA ASP A 34 14.38 -4.89 0.83
C ASP A 34 15.67 -4.57 0.07
N VAL A 35 16.23 -3.38 0.32
CA VAL A 35 17.44 -2.93 -0.38
C VAL A 35 18.65 -3.81 -0.08
N ARG A 36 18.60 -4.60 0.98
CA ARG A 36 19.67 -5.56 1.33
C ARG A 36 19.59 -6.82 0.49
N GLN A 37 18.44 -7.09 -0.14
CA GLN A 37 18.22 -8.25 -0.98
C GLN A 37 17.60 -7.80 -2.31
N PRO A 38 18.36 -7.11 -3.16
CA PRO A 38 17.85 -6.65 -4.44
C PRO A 38 17.54 -7.82 -5.36
N GLY A 39 16.56 -7.64 -6.21
CA GLY A 39 16.18 -8.63 -7.22
C GLY A 39 14.94 -9.43 -6.91
N GLN A 40 14.44 -9.42 -5.68
CA GLN A 40 13.18 -10.07 -5.32
C GLN A 40 12.31 -9.15 -4.50
N ALA A 41 11.02 -9.16 -4.78
CA ALA A 41 10.05 -8.48 -3.94
C ALA A 41 9.89 -9.26 -2.64
N LEU A 42 10.00 -8.57 -1.51
CA LEU A 42 9.74 -9.14 -0.20
C LEU A 42 8.24 -9.44 -0.03
N LEU A 43 7.39 -8.52 -0.46
CA LEU A 43 5.94 -8.65 -0.41
C LEU A 43 5.32 -8.10 -1.69
N GLU A 44 4.16 -8.64 -2.05
CA GLU A 44 3.30 -8.09 -3.08
C GLU A 44 1.96 -7.73 -2.44
N LEU A 45 1.54 -6.48 -2.59
CA LEU A 45 0.28 -5.99 -2.05
C LEU A 45 -0.76 -5.99 -3.16
N ARG A 46 -1.79 -6.79 -2.98
CA ARG A 46 -2.85 -6.99 -3.96
C ARG A 46 -4.20 -6.63 -3.37
N GLY A 47 -4.92 -5.75 -4.04
CA GLY A 47 -6.23 -5.30 -3.57
C GLY A 47 -6.87 -4.28 -4.49
N HIS A 48 -6.07 -3.56 -5.26
CA HIS A 48 -6.59 -2.63 -6.25
C HIS A 48 -7.07 -3.36 -7.51
N ALA A 49 -8.18 -2.88 -8.07
CA ALA A 49 -8.75 -3.43 -9.30
C ALA A 49 -8.29 -2.70 -10.56
N ALA A 50 -7.58 -1.59 -10.40
CA ALA A 50 -7.12 -0.76 -11.49
C ALA A 50 -5.74 -0.19 -11.19
N ALA A 51 -5.18 0.57 -12.13
CA ALA A 51 -3.83 1.10 -12.03
C ALA A 51 -3.63 2.00 -10.81
N ILE A 52 -2.54 1.77 -10.11
CA ILE A 52 -2.16 2.54 -8.92
C ILE A 52 -1.52 3.87 -9.37
N ASN A 53 -1.93 4.96 -8.74
CA ASN A 53 -1.42 6.29 -9.04
C ASN A 53 -0.48 6.84 -7.97
N CYS A 54 -0.66 6.41 -6.73
CA CYS A 54 0.10 6.96 -5.60
C CYS A 54 0.23 5.97 -4.47
N ILE A 55 1.35 6.07 -3.77
CA ILE A 55 1.63 5.34 -2.56
C ILE A 55 2.33 6.29 -1.58
N GLU A 56 2.06 6.13 -0.29
CA GLU A 56 2.73 6.94 0.73
C GLU A 56 2.76 6.20 2.06
N TRP A 57 3.93 6.16 2.67
CA TRP A 57 4.10 5.58 4.00
C TRP A 57 3.56 6.50 5.06
N SER A 58 2.94 5.92 6.09
CA SER A 58 2.51 6.69 7.26
C SER A 58 3.72 7.22 8.02
N PRO A 59 3.74 8.52 8.36
CA PRO A 59 4.83 9.08 9.17
C PRO A 59 4.73 8.69 10.64
N SER A 60 3.56 8.29 11.12
CA SER A 60 3.32 8.00 12.53
C SER A 60 3.20 6.52 12.84
N ARG A 61 2.74 5.71 11.88
CA ARG A 61 2.52 4.26 12.07
C ARG A 61 3.55 3.47 11.28
N ARG A 62 4.48 2.89 11.98
CA ARG A 62 5.50 2.05 11.36
C ARG A 62 4.86 0.91 10.56
N GLY A 63 5.34 0.70 9.34
CA GLY A 63 4.89 -0.39 8.49
C GLY A 63 3.52 -0.19 7.85
N THR A 64 2.94 1.00 7.97
CA THR A 64 1.64 1.32 7.38
C THR A 64 1.81 2.13 6.11
N LEU A 65 1.19 1.67 5.03
CA LEU A 65 1.26 2.28 3.70
C LEU A 65 -0.16 2.58 3.23
N ALA A 66 -0.33 3.72 2.58
CA ALA A 66 -1.57 4.06 1.89
C ALA A 66 -1.35 4.06 0.38
N SER A 67 -2.36 3.65 -0.35
CA SER A 67 -2.33 3.67 -1.82
C SER A 67 -3.65 4.16 -2.40
N GLY A 68 -3.57 4.78 -3.56
CA GLY A 68 -4.72 5.23 -4.31
C GLY A 68 -4.62 4.84 -5.78
N ALA A 69 -5.74 4.55 -6.40
CA ALA A 69 -5.76 4.01 -7.75
C ALA A 69 -6.98 4.50 -8.56
N ASP A 70 -7.00 4.13 -9.83
CA ASP A 70 -8.07 4.44 -10.76
C ASP A 70 -9.38 3.71 -10.44
N ASP A 71 -9.36 2.77 -9.49
CA ASP A 71 -10.56 2.09 -9.00
C ASP A 71 -11.35 2.91 -7.98
N SER A 72 -10.93 4.17 -7.73
CA SER A 72 -11.53 5.07 -6.77
C SER A 72 -11.42 4.61 -5.32
N LEU A 73 -10.46 3.73 -5.03
CA LEU A 73 -10.22 3.24 -3.68
C LEU A 73 -8.95 3.82 -3.09
N VAL A 74 -9.03 4.14 -1.80
CA VAL A 74 -7.87 4.34 -0.94
C VAL A 74 -7.74 3.07 -0.10
N LEU A 75 -6.60 2.41 -0.20
CA LEU A 75 -6.33 1.20 0.57
C LEU A 75 -5.23 1.45 1.59
N ILE A 76 -5.39 0.88 2.76
CA ILE A 76 -4.39 0.92 3.83
C ILE A 76 -3.83 -0.48 4.00
N TRP A 77 -2.51 -0.56 4.10
CA TRP A 77 -1.76 -1.80 4.22
C TRP A 77 -0.94 -1.75 5.50
N ASP A 78 -1.08 -2.75 6.36
CA ASP A 78 -0.27 -2.89 7.56
C ASP A 78 0.67 -4.07 7.38
N LEU A 79 1.94 -3.78 7.16
CA LEU A 79 2.94 -4.80 6.86
C LEU A 79 3.49 -5.48 8.12
N LEU A 80 3.33 -4.85 9.28
CA LEU A 80 3.79 -5.43 10.54
C LEU A 80 2.72 -6.29 11.19
N SER A 81 1.47 -6.06 10.86
CA SER A 81 0.41 -6.92 11.29
C SER A 81 0.60 -8.29 10.64
N GLN A 82 1.04 -9.25 11.41
CA GLN A 82 0.95 -10.64 11.01
C GLN A 82 -0.50 -11.10 11.09
N SER A 83 -1.39 -10.22 10.78
CA SER A 83 -2.77 -10.57 10.73
C SER A 83 -2.92 -11.63 9.66
N THR A 84 -2.83 -12.78 10.12
CA THR A 84 -3.31 -13.98 9.53
C THR A 84 -4.84 -13.92 9.40
N ALA A 85 -5.35 -12.77 9.08
CA ALA A 85 -6.69 -12.67 8.55
C ALA A 85 -6.80 -13.45 7.25
N ILE A 86 -5.75 -14.06 6.88
CA ILE A 86 -5.77 -15.13 5.92
C ILE A 86 -6.61 -16.22 6.53
N SER A 87 -7.76 -16.41 5.96
CA SER A 87 -8.52 -17.61 6.21
C SER A 87 -7.55 -18.79 6.18
N PRO A 88 -7.34 -19.47 7.33
CA PRO A 88 -6.36 -20.55 7.39
C PRO A 88 -6.80 -21.79 6.63
N SER A 89 -7.85 -21.70 5.87
CA SER A 89 -8.50 -22.86 5.32
C SER A 89 -8.36 -23.02 3.81
N VAL A 90 -7.36 -22.38 3.20
CA VAL A 90 -7.03 -22.76 1.83
C VAL A 90 -6.06 -23.91 1.90
N PRO A 91 -6.54 -25.15 1.75
CA PRO A 91 -5.61 -26.29 1.70
C PRO A 91 -4.69 -26.08 0.51
N ALA A 92 -3.42 -26.32 0.74
CA ALA A 92 -2.44 -26.32 -0.33
C ALA A 92 -2.94 -27.23 -1.44
N VAL A 93 -3.34 -26.65 -2.56
CA VAL A 93 -3.74 -27.45 -3.72
C VAL A 93 -2.47 -28.06 -4.29
N ASN A 94 -2.45 -29.38 -4.40
CA ASN A 94 -1.31 -30.15 -4.92
C ASN A 94 -0.02 -30.03 -4.09
N GLY A 95 -0.11 -29.76 -2.80
CA GLY A 95 1.07 -29.73 -1.94
C GLY A 95 1.99 -28.53 -2.14
N ALA A 96 1.63 -27.57 -2.99
CA ALA A 96 2.39 -26.34 -3.16
C ALA A 96 1.85 -25.31 -2.19
N PRO A 97 2.67 -24.79 -1.24
CA PRO A 97 2.22 -23.71 -0.37
C PRO A 97 1.93 -22.48 -1.21
N ALA A 98 0.82 -21.81 -0.92
CA ALA A 98 0.56 -20.50 -1.47
C ALA A 98 1.72 -19.57 -1.13
N PRO A 99 2.19 -18.72 -2.05
CA PRO A 99 3.28 -17.81 -1.70
C PRO A 99 2.87 -16.91 -0.55
N ASP A 100 3.60 -17.00 0.55
CA ASP A 100 3.33 -16.23 1.78
C ASP A 100 3.67 -14.75 1.64
N ASN A 101 4.10 -14.33 0.44
CA ASN A 101 4.52 -12.95 0.19
C ASN A 101 3.42 -12.04 -0.35
N THR A 102 2.18 -12.53 -0.41
CA THR A 102 1.05 -11.72 -0.85
C THR A 102 0.25 -11.22 0.35
N ARG A 103 -0.12 -9.95 0.35
CA ARG A 103 -0.91 -9.33 1.42
C ARG A 103 -2.11 -8.61 0.83
N GLY A 104 -3.21 -8.63 1.55
CA GLY A 104 -4.37 -7.82 1.26
C GLY A 104 -4.41 -6.55 2.10
N PRO A 105 -5.29 -5.60 1.75
CA PRO A 105 -5.43 -4.36 2.52
C PRO A 105 -6.12 -4.61 3.86
N THR A 106 -5.77 -3.79 4.86
CA THR A 106 -6.40 -3.84 6.18
C THR A 106 -7.62 -2.93 6.30
N ALA A 107 -7.70 -1.91 5.44
CA ALA A 107 -8.84 -1.01 5.40
C ALA A 107 -8.97 -0.41 4.00
N SER A 108 -10.17 0.04 3.67
CA SER A 108 -10.44 0.64 2.37
C SER A 108 -11.51 1.73 2.49
N TRP A 109 -11.39 2.75 1.65
CA TRP A 109 -12.40 3.80 1.49
C TRP A 109 -12.73 3.95 0.02
N GLN A 110 -14.03 3.95 -0.27
CA GLN A 110 -14.51 4.22 -1.61
C GLN A 110 -14.63 5.73 -1.79
N CYS A 111 -13.99 6.24 -2.81
CA CYS A 111 -14.06 7.65 -3.20
C CYS A 111 -15.02 7.82 -4.38
N ASP A 112 -15.42 9.06 -4.64
CA ASP A 112 -16.33 9.36 -5.76
C ASP A 112 -15.61 9.41 -7.10
N TYR A 113 -14.29 9.60 -7.07
CA TYR A 113 -13.47 9.76 -8.26
C TYR A 113 -12.21 8.93 -8.14
N GLU A 114 -11.53 8.75 -9.25
CA GLU A 114 -10.20 8.16 -9.28
C GLU A 114 -9.27 8.91 -8.34
N VAL A 115 -8.45 8.18 -7.59
CA VAL A 115 -7.50 8.76 -6.64
C VAL A 115 -6.21 9.08 -7.38
N GLY A 116 -5.89 10.37 -7.47
CA GLY A 116 -4.68 10.82 -8.16
C GLY A 116 -3.49 10.99 -7.24
N ASN A 117 -3.73 11.40 -6.00
CA ASN A 117 -2.64 11.61 -5.04
C ASN A 117 -3.14 11.48 -3.60
N LEU A 118 -2.20 11.18 -2.70
CA LEU A 118 -2.43 11.04 -1.26
C LEU A 118 -1.37 11.80 -0.51
N SER A 119 -1.73 12.29 0.68
CA SER A 119 -0.75 12.82 1.61
C SER A 119 -1.22 12.59 3.04
N TRP A 120 -0.36 12.00 3.86
CA TRP A 120 -0.64 11.86 5.28
C TRP A 120 -0.50 13.21 5.96
N ALA A 121 -1.43 13.52 6.86
CA ALA A 121 -1.28 14.69 7.71
C ALA A 121 -0.08 14.50 8.64
N PRO A 122 0.71 15.55 8.86
CA PRO A 122 1.84 15.44 9.78
C PRO A 122 1.33 15.13 11.19
N HIS A 123 2.08 14.29 11.89
CA HIS A 123 1.76 13.97 13.27
C HIS A 123 1.92 15.22 14.13
N SER A 124 0.83 15.70 14.70
CA SER A 124 0.86 16.83 15.63
C SER A 124 0.79 16.29 17.03
N SER A 125 1.85 16.52 17.80
CA SER A 125 1.90 16.19 19.22
C SER A 125 0.98 17.08 20.06
N LEU A 126 0.38 18.09 19.45
CA LEU A 126 -0.47 19.05 20.14
C LEU A 126 -1.94 18.64 20.17
N ASN A 127 -2.35 17.70 19.36
CA ASN A 127 -3.71 17.20 19.35
C ASN A 127 -3.74 15.78 19.87
N ASN A 128 -4.15 15.64 21.10
CA ASN A 128 -4.34 14.34 21.75
C ASN A 128 -5.53 13.55 21.18
N ASP A 129 -6.19 14.06 20.15
CA ASP A 129 -7.33 13.41 19.52
C ASP A 129 -6.89 12.47 18.40
N GLY A 130 -5.93 11.72 18.67
CA GLY A 130 -5.45 10.44 18.17
C GLY A 130 -5.79 9.95 16.77
N GLY A 131 -6.43 10.70 15.92
CA GLY A 131 -6.75 10.26 14.57
C GLY A 131 -5.65 10.60 13.58
N ASP A 132 -5.28 9.63 12.77
CA ASP A 132 -4.44 9.87 11.61
C ASP A 132 -5.32 10.27 10.44
N TRP A 133 -4.93 11.33 9.74
CA TRP A 133 -5.66 11.81 8.59
C TRP A 133 -4.85 11.65 7.33
N ILE A 134 -5.53 11.29 6.24
CA ILE A 134 -4.95 11.28 4.90
C ILE A 134 -5.71 12.27 4.05
N GLY A 135 -4.99 13.19 3.41
CA GLY A 135 -5.54 14.02 2.36
C GLY A 135 -5.57 13.23 1.05
N VAL A 136 -6.66 13.30 0.35
CA VAL A 136 -6.87 12.59 -0.91
C VAL A 136 -7.30 13.58 -1.97
N SER A 137 -6.65 13.55 -3.12
CA SER A 137 -7.08 14.32 -4.29
C SER A 137 -7.41 13.38 -5.43
N GLY A 138 -8.50 13.71 -6.13
CA GLY A 138 -8.93 12.94 -7.29
C GLY A 138 -10.04 13.65 -8.02
N GLY A 139 -10.11 13.49 -9.33
CA GLY A 139 -11.07 14.17 -10.15
C GLY A 139 -10.93 15.70 -9.97
N ARG A 140 -11.96 16.33 -9.44
CA ARG A 140 -11.96 17.78 -9.18
C ARG A 140 -12.00 18.11 -7.69
N GLY A 141 -11.82 17.13 -6.85
CA GLY A 141 -12.02 17.29 -5.42
C GLY A 141 -10.81 16.96 -4.58
N VAL A 142 -10.82 17.48 -3.36
CA VAL A 142 -9.89 17.13 -2.30
C VAL A 142 -10.72 16.84 -1.06
N TRP A 143 -10.40 15.76 -0.37
CA TRP A 143 -11.10 15.39 0.86
C TRP A 143 -10.14 14.72 1.84
N GLY A 144 -10.57 14.60 3.08
CA GLY A 144 -9.80 13.94 4.12
C GLY A 144 -10.44 12.64 4.54
N VAL A 145 -9.60 11.66 4.84
CA VAL A 145 -10.01 10.38 5.39
C VAL A 145 -9.38 10.24 6.76
N GLU A 146 -10.19 9.97 7.78
CA GLU A 146 -9.72 9.71 9.13
C GLU A 146 -9.63 8.21 9.36
N LEU A 147 -8.52 7.80 9.93
CA LEU A 147 -8.29 6.39 10.25
C LEU A 147 -8.68 6.05 11.67
#